data_69142ecb5e95dd7be7236f285dae9e1e
#
_entry.id   69142ecb5e95dd7be7236f285dae9e1e
#
_cell.length_a   1.000
_cell.length_b   1.000
_cell.length_c   1.000
_cell.angle_alpha   90.00
_cell.angle_beta   90.00
_cell.angle_gamma   90.00
#
_symmetry.space_group_name_H-M   'P 1'
#
loop_
_entity.id
_entity.type
_entity.pdbx_description
1 polymer ?
#
loop_
_entity_poly.entity_id
_entity_poly.type
_entity_poly.pdbx_seq_one_letter_code
_entity_poly.pdbx_strand_id
1 'polypeptide(L)'
;MGWTKAKAALVTGAVLLLAAGMATVAVKEVQAHRTYPWEVQNFYTGIVNRVAPQVKIVPAKFPPAGMGEQDGKLLGMGQPLANIIPQAYGMDWARTVCKVQLPPGNFDYIANLPQGSAAALQREIERKFGLRTARETREADVLDLTVGQPDAAGLRSADPNRFGSAHGQGSSSSSSGPGRFVCRNHPLATLANFLERRFQLPVLDQTGLAKRYDIELKWAEQDEQHPSNEALRQALLEQLGLKLVPDRAAIEMLVVEKAR
;
A
#
# COMPACT_ATOMS: atom_id res chain seq x y z
N MET A 1 12.21 -18.66 -64.81
CA MET A 1 10.93 -18.18 -64.25
C MET A 1 10.81 -18.31 -62.72
N GLY A 2 11.86 -18.62 -61.96
CA GLY A 2 11.81 -18.79 -60.48
C GLY A 2 12.13 -17.54 -59.64
N TRP A 3 12.78 -16.54 -60.22
CA TRP A 3 13.34 -15.41 -59.44
C TRP A 3 12.32 -14.31 -59.10
N THR A 4 11.26 -14.18 -59.88
CA THR A 4 10.18 -13.21 -59.69
C THR A 4 9.23 -13.63 -58.57
N LYS A 5 8.97 -14.93 -58.37
CA LYS A 5 8.09 -15.44 -57.30
C LYS A 5 8.73 -15.30 -55.89
N ALA A 6 10.05 -15.49 -55.79
CA ALA A 6 10.77 -15.34 -54.53
C ALA A 6 10.83 -13.86 -54.05
N LYS A 7 11.01 -12.91 -55.00
CA LYS A 7 10.99 -11.48 -54.67
C LYS A 7 9.60 -10.99 -54.24
N ALA A 8 8.53 -11.49 -54.88
CA ALA A 8 7.16 -11.15 -54.52
C ALA A 8 6.81 -11.69 -53.12
N ALA A 9 7.21 -12.92 -52.77
CA ALA A 9 6.98 -13.49 -51.44
C ALA A 9 7.74 -12.74 -50.31
N LEU A 10 8.98 -12.30 -50.57
CA LEU A 10 9.76 -11.50 -49.64
C LEU A 10 9.16 -10.10 -49.39
N VAL A 11 8.70 -9.44 -50.46
CA VAL A 11 8.06 -8.11 -50.31
C VAL A 11 6.72 -8.23 -49.60
N THR A 12 5.91 -9.25 -49.94
CA THR A 12 4.62 -9.47 -49.25
C THR A 12 4.82 -9.81 -47.78
N GLY A 13 5.80 -10.64 -47.45
CA GLY A 13 6.14 -10.96 -46.04
C GLY A 13 6.62 -9.75 -45.26
N ALA A 14 7.46 -8.88 -45.84
CA ALA A 14 7.95 -7.66 -45.22
C ALA A 14 6.81 -6.63 -44.97
N VAL A 15 5.89 -6.50 -45.93
CA VAL A 15 4.73 -5.61 -45.81
C VAL A 15 3.76 -6.10 -44.73
N LEU A 16 3.52 -7.41 -44.63
CA LEU A 16 2.69 -7.99 -43.57
C LEU A 16 3.32 -7.83 -42.17
N LEU A 17 4.64 -7.99 -42.04
CA LEU A 17 5.35 -7.77 -40.80
C LEU A 17 5.34 -6.29 -40.36
N LEU A 18 5.50 -5.36 -41.30
CA LEU A 18 5.40 -3.92 -41.03
C LEU A 18 3.96 -3.52 -40.68
N ALA A 19 2.95 -4.05 -41.38
CA ALA A 19 1.56 -3.79 -41.05
C ALA A 19 1.18 -4.35 -39.68
N ALA A 20 1.63 -5.55 -39.31
CA ALA A 20 1.44 -6.12 -37.97
C ALA A 20 2.18 -5.33 -36.92
N GLY A 21 3.41 -4.85 -37.19
CA GLY A 21 4.18 -3.98 -36.28
C GLY A 21 3.48 -2.65 -36.07
N MET A 22 2.99 -1.98 -37.12
CA MET A 22 2.25 -0.72 -36.98
C MET A 22 0.90 -0.90 -36.27
N ALA A 23 0.19 -2.00 -36.51
CA ALA A 23 -1.06 -2.30 -35.83
C ALA A 23 -0.82 -2.54 -34.32
N THR A 24 0.25 -3.23 -33.93
CA THR A 24 0.59 -3.46 -32.53
C THR A 24 1.02 -2.16 -31.83
N VAL A 25 1.74 -1.27 -32.51
CA VAL A 25 2.10 0.06 -31.98
C VAL A 25 0.85 0.91 -31.81
N ALA A 26 -0.01 1.01 -32.81
CA ALA A 26 -1.26 1.77 -32.75
C ALA A 26 -2.20 1.26 -31.66
N VAL A 27 -2.35 -0.06 -31.49
CA VAL A 27 -3.16 -0.64 -30.42
C VAL A 27 -2.58 -0.31 -29.05
N LYS A 28 -1.24 -0.37 -28.86
CA LYS A 28 -0.60 0.03 -27.62
C LYS A 28 -0.81 1.50 -27.30
N GLU A 29 -0.71 2.35 -28.31
CA GLU A 29 -0.88 3.81 -28.17
C GLU A 29 -2.33 4.16 -27.83
N VAL A 30 -3.30 3.57 -28.50
CA VAL A 30 -4.73 3.72 -28.17
C VAL A 30 -5.04 3.20 -26.76
N GLN A 31 -4.46 2.08 -26.36
CA GLN A 31 -4.62 1.55 -24.99
C GLN A 31 -3.96 2.45 -23.95
N ALA A 32 -2.81 3.05 -24.24
CA ALA A 32 -2.13 3.99 -23.35
C ALA A 32 -2.94 5.27 -23.09
N HIS A 33 -3.72 5.72 -24.10
CA HIS A 33 -4.58 6.91 -23.99
C HIS A 33 -6.00 6.62 -23.49
N ARG A 34 -6.38 5.34 -23.37
CA ARG A 34 -7.72 4.97 -22.93
C ARG A 34 -7.89 5.24 -21.44
N THR A 35 -8.83 6.12 -21.10
CA THR A 35 -9.26 6.34 -19.70
C THR A 35 -10.36 5.33 -19.34
N TYR A 36 -10.22 4.67 -18.19
CA TYR A 36 -11.23 3.72 -17.71
C TYR A 36 -12.20 4.42 -16.77
N PRO A 37 -13.44 3.94 -16.63
CA PRO A 37 -14.46 4.57 -15.78
C PRO A 37 -14.10 4.72 -14.29
N TRP A 38 -13.12 3.95 -13.82
CA TRP A 38 -12.62 3.98 -12.44
C TRP A 38 -11.39 4.88 -12.27
N GLU A 39 -10.77 5.36 -13.36
CA GLU A 39 -9.70 6.34 -13.33
C GLU A 39 -10.31 7.73 -13.18
N VAL A 40 -10.31 8.25 -11.97
CA VAL A 40 -10.90 9.55 -11.64
C VAL A 40 -9.85 10.48 -11.04
N GLN A 41 -9.97 11.78 -11.31
CA GLN A 41 -9.03 12.77 -10.78
C GLN A 41 -9.12 12.91 -9.26
N ASN A 42 -10.32 12.75 -8.70
CA ASN A 42 -10.54 12.78 -7.26
C ASN A 42 -10.70 11.35 -6.75
N PHE A 43 -9.76 10.91 -5.92
CA PHE A 43 -9.77 9.56 -5.35
C PHE A 43 -11.02 9.31 -4.51
N TYR A 44 -11.71 8.22 -4.82
CA TYR A 44 -12.90 7.77 -4.10
C TYR A 44 -13.03 6.25 -4.14
N THR A 45 -12.79 5.60 -3.01
CA THR A 45 -12.80 4.12 -2.91
C THR A 45 -14.14 3.50 -3.30
N GLY A 46 -15.26 4.16 -3.04
CA GLY A 46 -16.61 3.67 -3.37
C GLY A 46 -16.85 3.37 -4.84
N ILE A 47 -16.00 3.83 -5.76
CA ILE A 47 -16.12 3.52 -7.19
C ILE A 47 -15.94 2.02 -7.47
N VAL A 48 -15.20 1.29 -6.62
CA VAL A 48 -15.01 -0.17 -6.77
C VAL A 48 -16.32 -0.96 -6.78
N ASN A 49 -17.38 -0.40 -6.17
CA ASN A 49 -18.70 -1.01 -6.13
C ASN A 49 -19.61 -0.57 -7.28
N ARG A 50 -19.18 0.41 -8.10
CA ARG A 50 -19.99 1.00 -9.18
C ARG A 50 -19.56 0.54 -10.57
N VAL A 51 -18.38 -0.03 -10.70
CA VAL A 51 -17.86 -0.52 -11.98
C VAL A 51 -17.87 -2.04 -12.03
N ALA A 52 -17.94 -2.58 -13.25
CA ALA A 52 -17.92 -4.02 -13.47
C ALA A 52 -16.69 -4.68 -12.83
N PRO A 53 -16.83 -5.91 -12.30
CA PRO A 53 -15.73 -6.65 -11.69
C PRO A 53 -14.53 -6.80 -12.65
N GLN A 54 -13.35 -6.42 -12.20
CA GLN A 54 -12.14 -6.48 -13.00
C GLN A 54 -10.88 -6.43 -12.13
N VAL A 55 -9.75 -6.82 -12.73
CA VAL A 55 -8.41 -6.60 -12.18
C VAL A 55 -7.56 -5.97 -13.26
N LYS A 56 -7.04 -4.77 -12.99
CA LYS A 56 -6.21 -4.03 -13.93
C LYS A 56 -5.15 -3.21 -13.22
N ILE A 57 -3.99 -3.12 -13.85
CA ILE A 57 -2.93 -2.16 -13.51
C ILE A 57 -2.55 -1.49 -14.82
N VAL A 58 -2.63 -0.16 -14.87
CA VAL A 58 -2.33 0.63 -16.06
C VAL A 58 -1.38 1.77 -15.69
N PRO A 59 -0.59 2.33 -16.62
CA PRO A 59 0.18 3.54 -16.37
C PRO A 59 -0.74 4.66 -15.88
N ALA A 60 -0.32 5.39 -14.84
CA ALA A 60 -1.11 6.46 -14.26
C ALA A 60 -1.30 7.62 -15.26
N LYS A 61 -2.51 8.15 -15.30
CA LYS A 61 -2.89 9.30 -16.13
C LYS A 61 -3.13 10.56 -15.33
N PHE A 62 -3.42 10.41 -14.05
CA PHE A 62 -3.66 11.51 -13.13
C PHE A 62 -2.51 11.60 -12.12
N PRO A 63 -2.30 12.78 -11.51
CA PRO A 63 -1.41 12.90 -10.37
C PRO A 63 -1.75 11.89 -9.27
N PRO A 64 -0.79 11.55 -8.39
CA PRO A 64 -1.07 10.69 -7.23
C PRO A 64 -2.23 11.24 -6.41
N ALA A 65 -3.29 10.45 -6.26
CA ALA A 65 -4.49 10.87 -5.56
C ALA A 65 -4.79 10.03 -4.31
N GLY A 66 -4.29 8.79 -4.26
CA GLY A 66 -4.45 7.92 -3.09
C GLY A 66 -4.58 6.45 -3.45
N MET A 67 -4.67 5.64 -2.42
CA MET A 67 -4.98 4.22 -2.51
C MET A 67 -5.78 3.77 -1.30
N GLY A 68 -6.55 2.71 -1.43
CA GLY A 68 -7.37 2.20 -0.33
C GLY A 68 -8.08 0.91 -0.66
N GLU A 69 -8.80 0.45 0.34
CA GLU A 69 -9.61 -0.77 0.28
C GLU A 69 -11.04 -0.44 0.71
N GLN A 70 -12.00 -1.09 0.08
CA GLN A 70 -13.39 -1.09 0.49
C GLN A 70 -14.01 -2.47 0.21
N ASP A 71 -14.55 -3.10 1.24
CA ASP A 71 -15.21 -4.40 1.16
C ASP A 71 -14.33 -5.50 0.52
N GLY A 72 -13.03 -5.52 0.86
CA GLY A 72 -12.04 -6.45 0.29
C GLY A 72 -11.63 -6.15 -1.15
N LYS A 73 -12.06 -5.01 -1.71
CA LYS A 73 -11.72 -4.52 -3.05
C LYS A 73 -10.69 -3.41 -2.97
N LEU A 74 -9.74 -3.41 -3.87
CA LEU A 74 -8.55 -2.55 -3.84
C LEU A 74 -8.58 -1.57 -5.01
N LEU A 75 -8.19 -0.32 -4.74
CA LEU A 75 -8.08 0.75 -5.73
C LEU A 75 -6.90 1.65 -5.38
N GLY A 76 -6.18 2.13 -6.37
CA GLY A 76 -5.18 3.18 -6.21
C GLY A 76 -4.96 3.96 -7.50
N MET A 77 -4.66 5.24 -7.32
CA MET A 77 -4.46 6.21 -8.39
C MET A 77 -3.09 6.86 -8.25
N GLY A 78 -2.28 6.77 -9.31
CA GLY A 78 -0.96 7.37 -9.35
C GLY A 78 0.06 6.75 -8.39
N GLN A 79 -0.03 5.46 -8.09
CA GLN A 79 0.81 4.80 -7.09
C GLN A 79 2.04 4.14 -7.70
N PRO A 80 3.24 4.30 -7.12
CA PRO A 80 4.40 3.52 -7.49
C PRO A 80 4.20 2.05 -7.13
N LEU A 81 4.83 1.14 -7.87
CA LEU A 81 4.71 -0.30 -7.63
C LEU A 81 5.15 -0.70 -6.21
N ALA A 82 6.08 0.05 -5.62
CA ALA A 82 6.52 -0.12 -4.23
C ALA A 82 5.38 0.05 -3.20
N ASN A 83 4.32 0.81 -3.51
CA ASN A 83 3.15 0.95 -2.65
C ASN A 83 2.07 -0.09 -2.98
N ILE A 84 1.94 -0.45 -4.26
CA ILE A 84 0.90 -1.39 -4.74
C ILE A 84 1.17 -2.80 -4.21
N ILE A 85 2.44 -3.23 -4.24
CA ILE A 85 2.82 -4.58 -3.80
C ILE A 85 2.45 -4.80 -2.33
N PRO A 86 2.95 -4.02 -1.36
CA PRO A 86 2.59 -4.23 0.05
C PRO A 86 1.08 -4.25 0.28
N GLN A 87 0.34 -3.34 -0.34
CA GLN A 87 -1.11 -3.30 -0.19
C GLN A 87 -1.79 -4.56 -0.73
N ALA A 88 -1.37 -5.08 -1.88
CA ALA A 88 -1.92 -6.31 -2.46
C ALA A 88 -1.71 -7.53 -1.56
N TYR A 89 -0.64 -7.54 -0.77
CA TYR A 89 -0.29 -8.62 0.15
C TYR A 89 -0.73 -8.38 1.60
N GLY A 90 -1.38 -7.24 1.89
CA GLY A 90 -1.78 -6.87 3.24
C GLY A 90 -0.57 -6.70 4.18
N MET A 91 0.54 -6.23 3.64
CA MET A 91 1.78 -5.96 4.37
C MET A 91 2.06 -4.47 4.39
N ASP A 92 2.86 -4.01 5.35
CA ASP A 92 3.44 -2.67 5.29
C ASP A 92 4.74 -2.69 4.47
N TRP A 93 5.09 -1.56 3.86
CA TRP A 93 6.32 -1.48 3.08
C TRP A 93 7.58 -1.63 3.95
N ALA A 94 7.52 -1.26 5.23
CA ALA A 94 8.59 -1.52 6.20
C ALA A 94 8.88 -3.02 6.39
N ARG A 95 7.92 -3.89 6.04
CA ARG A 95 8.04 -5.35 6.04
C ARG A 95 8.21 -5.93 4.64
N THR A 96 8.61 -5.10 3.66
CA THR A 96 8.76 -5.51 2.27
C THR A 96 10.21 -5.34 1.81
N VAL A 97 10.82 -6.41 1.35
CA VAL A 97 12.20 -6.43 0.83
C VAL A 97 12.17 -6.66 -0.67
N CYS A 98 12.59 -5.66 -1.44
CA CYS A 98 12.76 -5.79 -2.87
C CYS A 98 14.22 -6.18 -3.20
N LYS A 99 14.42 -7.43 -3.66
CA LYS A 99 15.72 -7.92 -4.16
C LYS A 99 15.97 -7.52 -5.62
N VAL A 100 15.05 -6.79 -6.22
CA VAL A 100 15.07 -6.35 -7.62
C VAL A 100 14.68 -4.89 -7.70
N GLN A 101 15.25 -4.17 -8.66
CA GLN A 101 14.79 -2.82 -8.97
C GLN A 101 13.39 -2.90 -9.59
N LEU A 102 12.43 -2.25 -8.93
CA LEU A 102 11.07 -2.18 -9.43
C LEU A 102 10.97 -1.27 -10.66
N PRO A 103 10.07 -1.56 -11.61
CA PRO A 103 9.81 -0.68 -12.74
C PRO A 103 9.47 0.74 -12.28
N PRO A 104 10.07 1.76 -12.90
CA PRO A 104 9.79 3.15 -12.58
C PRO A 104 8.40 3.57 -13.03
N GLY A 105 7.92 4.70 -12.50
CA GLY A 105 6.63 5.30 -12.83
C GLY A 105 5.52 4.95 -11.86
N ASN A 106 4.40 5.61 -12.07
CA ASN A 106 3.19 5.43 -11.27
C ASN A 106 2.13 4.68 -12.07
N PHE A 107 1.27 3.98 -11.37
CA PHE A 107 0.20 3.16 -11.94
C PHE A 107 -1.13 3.46 -11.26
N ASP A 108 -2.18 3.40 -12.06
CA ASP A 108 -3.55 3.30 -11.58
C ASP A 108 -3.93 1.81 -11.56
N TYR A 109 -4.58 1.35 -10.50
CA TYR A 109 -4.99 -0.04 -10.39
C TYR A 109 -6.35 -0.19 -9.75
N ILE A 110 -7.03 -1.25 -10.13
CA ILE A 110 -8.28 -1.72 -9.53
C ILE A 110 -8.28 -3.25 -9.45
N ALA A 111 -8.79 -3.75 -8.34
CA ALA A 111 -9.14 -5.15 -8.15
C ALA A 111 -10.46 -5.19 -7.37
N ASN A 112 -11.57 -5.38 -8.10
CA ASN A 112 -12.92 -5.29 -7.53
C ASN A 112 -13.76 -6.53 -7.80
N LEU A 113 -13.15 -7.70 -7.79
CA LEU A 113 -13.87 -8.97 -7.90
C LEU A 113 -14.79 -9.15 -6.69
N PRO A 114 -15.89 -9.90 -6.82
CA PRO A 114 -16.76 -10.25 -5.69
C PRO A 114 -16.03 -10.95 -4.55
N GLN A 115 -14.99 -11.74 -4.87
CA GLN A 115 -14.12 -12.43 -3.93
C GLN A 115 -12.69 -12.52 -4.49
N GLY A 116 -11.70 -12.54 -3.59
CA GLY A 116 -10.31 -12.77 -3.94
C GLY A 116 -9.64 -11.65 -4.74
N SER A 117 -10.10 -10.39 -4.60
CA SER A 117 -9.50 -9.23 -5.28
C SER A 117 -8.01 -9.08 -5.00
N ALA A 118 -7.59 -9.22 -3.73
CA ALA A 118 -6.18 -9.13 -3.35
C ALA A 118 -5.33 -10.22 -4.06
N ALA A 119 -5.76 -11.48 -4.00
CA ALA A 119 -5.05 -12.58 -4.67
C ALA A 119 -5.01 -12.41 -6.20
N ALA A 120 -6.05 -11.85 -6.80
CA ALA A 120 -6.09 -11.57 -8.23
C ALA A 120 -5.15 -10.41 -8.60
N LEU A 121 -5.04 -9.37 -7.75
CA LEU A 121 -4.10 -8.27 -7.92
C LEU A 121 -2.65 -8.77 -7.78
N GLN A 122 -2.36 -9.65 -6.82
CA GLN A 122 -1.05 -10.29 -6.66
C GLN A 122 -0.61 -10.99 -7.96
N ARG A 123 -1.47 -11.86 -8.50
CA ARG A 123 -1.19 -12.55 -9.78
C ARG A 123 -0.99 -11.58 -10.94
N GLU A 124 -1.76 -10.50 -11.01
CA GLU A 124 -1.61 -9.50 -12.07
C GLU A 124 -0.28 -8.72 -11.93
N ILE A 125 0.15 -8.41 -10.71
CA ILE A 125 1.46 -7.81 -10.44
C ILE A 125 2.57 -8.74 -10.92
N GLU A 126 2.55 -10.00 -10.51
CA GLU A 126 3.56 -10.99 -10.87
C GLU A 126 3.63 -11.18 -12.39
N ARG A 127 2.47 -11.38 -13.03
CA ARG A 127 2.36 -11.57 -14.47
C ARG A 127 2.85 -10.36 -15.27
N LYS A 128 2.41 -9.16 -14.87
CA LYS A 128 2.67 -7.92 -15.63
C LYS A 128 4.10 -7.46 -15.53
N PHE A 129 4.71 -7.60 -14.36
CA PHE A 129 6.04 -7.07 -14.07
C PHE A 129 7.13 -8.14 -14.01
N GLY A 130 6.79 -9.40 -14.23
CA GLY A 130 7.75 -10.52 -14.16
C GLY A 130 8.36 -10.65 -12.77
N LEU A 131 7.56 -10.46 -11.73
CA LEU A 131 7.97 -10.55 -10.34
C LEU A 131 7.50 -11.87 -9.74
N ARG A 132 8.19 -12.30 -8.70
CA ARG A 132 7.78 -13.36 -7.80
C ARG A 132 7.81 -12.81 -6.38
N THR A 133 6.82 -13.16 -5.59
CA THR A 133 6.73 -12.75 -4.21
C THR A 133 6.63 -13.96 -3.28
N ALA A 134 7.22 -13.86 -2.10
CA ALA A 134 7.14 -14.88 -1.07
C ALA A 134 7.10 -14.24 0.31
N ARG A 135 6.41 -14.88 1.26
CA ARG A 135 6.50 -14.54 2.68
C ARG A 135 7.60 -15.40 3.30
N GLU A 136 8.53 -14.75 3.95
CA GLU A 136 9.68 -15.39 4.59
C GLU A 136 9.84 -14.84 6.00
N THR A 137 10.06 -15.73 6.98
CA THR A 137 10.53 -15.27 8.31
C THR A 137 12.01 -14.94 8.22
N ARG A 138 12.37 -13.72 8.60
CA ARG A 138 13.73 -13.20 8.52
C ARG A 138 14.08 -12.42 9.77
N GLU A 139 15.34 -12.51 10.19
CA GLU A 139 15.92 -11.60 11.17
C GLU A 139 15.99 -10.19 10.56
N ALA A 140 15.34 -9.23 11.25
CA ALA A 140 15.31 -7.84 10.84
C ALA A 140 15.49 -6.92 12.05
N ASP A 141 15.99 -5.72 11.79
CA ASP A 141 15.96 -4.66 12.78
C ASP A 141 14.52 -4.20 12.97
N VAL A 142 14.08 -4.08 14.21
CA VAL A 142 12.71 -3.73 14.60
C VAL A 142 12.72 -2.66 15.69
N LEU A 143 11.56 -2.09 15.95
CA LEU A 143 11.33 -1.23 17.11
C LEU A 143 10.29 -1.91 18.01
N ASP A 144 10.67 -2.24 19.23
CA ASP A 144 9.74 -2.72 20.24
C ASP A 144 9.02 -1.54 20.89
N LEU A 145 7.70 -1.51 20.72
CA LEU A 145 6.84 -0.58 21.45
C LEU A 145 6.55 -1.17 22.83
N THR A 146 7.05 -0.53 23.87
CA THR A 146 6.97 -1.00 25.25
C THR A 146 6.41 0.08 26.17
N VAL A 147 5.93 -0.32 27.37
CA VAL A 147 5.52 0.62 28.42
C VAL A 147 6.78 1.18 29.10
N GLY A 148 6.98 2.49 29.01
CA GLY A 148 8.06 3.20 29.69
C GLY A 148 7.61 3.83 31.02
N GLN A 149 6.37 4.33 31.07
CA GLN A 149 5.76 4.93 32.25
C GLN A 149 4.31 4.44 32.37
N PRO A 150 3.97 3.61 33.37
CA PRO A 150 2.66 2.95 33.43
C PRO A 150 1.47 3.90 33.70
N ASP A 151 1.70 5.07 34.24
CA ASP A 151 0.65 6.00 34.71
C ASP A 151 0.48 7.25 33.82
N ALA A 152 0.93 7.20 32.55
CA ALA A 152 0.80 8.35 31.65
C ALA A 152 -0.67 8.62 31.30
N ALA A 153 -1.12 9.85 31.56
CA ALA A 153 -2.52 10.28 31.46
C ALA A 153 -3.10 10.24 30.04
N GLY A 154 -2.25 10.16 29.01
CA GLY A 154 -2.67 10.21 27.59
C GLY A 154 -3.15 8.89 27.04
N LEU A 155 -2.80 7.75 27.64
CA LEU A 155 -3.24 6.43 27.22
C LEU A 155 -4.54 6.05 27.92
N ARG A 156 -5.66 6.48 27.37
CA ARG A 156 -6.99 6.27 27.95
C ARG A 156 -7.70 5.11 27.29
N SER A 157 -8.19 4.16 28.09
CA SER A 157 -9.09 3.13 27.57
C SER A 157 -10.32 3.77 26.94
N ALA A 158 -10.68 3.33 25.74
CA ALA A 158 -11.87 3.82 25.07
C ALA A 158 -13.12 3.43 25.89
N ASP A 159 -14.06 4.37 26.03
CA ASP A 159 -15.36 4.09 26.61
C ASP A 159 -16.25 3.43 25.54
N PRO A 160 -16.62 2.14 25.71
CA PRO A 160 -17.44 1.42 24.75
C PRO A 160 -18.84 2.06 24.56
N ASN A 161 -19.31 2.88 25.52
CA ASN A 161 -20.61 3.51 25.50
C ASN A 161 -20.60 4.92 24.91
N ARG A 162 -19.45 5.51 24.66
CA ARG A 162 -19.32 6.91 24.23
C ARG A 162 -19.87 7.18 22.83
N PHE A 163 -19.91 6.15 21.98
CA PHE A 163 -20.48 6.23 20.63
C PHE A 163 -21.58 5.17 20.52
N GLY A 164 -22.74 5.47 21.11
CA GLY A 164 -23.91 4.60 21.06
C GLY A 164 -24.29 4.27 19.63
N SER A 165 -23.94 3.09 19.18
CA SER A 165 -24.55 2.49 18.00
C SER A 165 -25.43 1.31 18.44
N ALA A 166 -26.64 1.26 17.91
CA ALA A 166 -27.63 0.22 18.17
C ALA A 166 -27.16 -1.22 17.79
N HIS A 167 -25.90 -1.38 17.40
CA HIS A 167 -25.31 -2.63 16.91
C HIS A 167 -24.02 -3.05 17.65
N GLY A 168 -23.74 -2.53 18.84
CA GLY A 168 -22.72 -3.06 19.75
C GLY A 168 -21.23 -2.86 19.34
N GLN A 169 -20.94 -2.24 18.22
CA GLN A 169 -19.59 -1.81 17.84
C GLN A 169 -19.56 -0.28 17.73
N GLY A 170 -18.98 0.38 18.72
CA GLY A 170 -18.75 1.82 18.66
C GLY A 170 -17.93 2.18 17.42
N SER A 171 -18.27 3.30 16.77
CA SER A 171 -17.50 3.75 15.61
C SER A 171 -16.04 3.99 16.00
N SER A 172 -15.12 3.59 15.12
CA SER A 172 -13.67 3.83 15.27
C SER A 172 -13.20 4.78 14.19
N SER A 173 -12.26 5.66 14.54
CA SER A 173 -11.67 6.60 13.59
C SER A 173 -10.20 6.81 13.89
N SER A 174 -9.39 6.99 12.85
CA SER A 174 -8.00 7.39 12.99
C SER A 174 -7.64 8.43 11.94
N SER A 175 -6.76 9.35 12.31
CA SER A 175 -6.20 10.35 11.41
C SER A 175 -4.77 10.68 11.82
N SER A 176 -3.93 10.98 10.84
CA SER A 176 -2.57 11.45 11.07
C SER A 176 -2.27 12.62 10.14
N GLY A 177 -1.39 13.51 10.59
CA GLY A 177 -0.91 14.65 9.85
C GLY A 177 0.39 15.16 10.46
N PRO A 178 0.95 16.27 9.93
CA PRO A 178 2.14 16.87 10.49
C PRO A 178 1.97 17.15 11.99
N GLY A 179 2.87 16.64 12.82
CA GLY A 179 2.88 16.87 14.26
C GLY A 179 1.70 16.30 15.04
N ARG A 180 0.85 15.46 14.44
CA ARG A 180 -0.35 14.95 15.11
C ARG A 180 -0.75 13.55 14.66
N PHE A 181 -1.11 12.71 15.63
CA PHE A 181 -1.82 11.43 15.42
C PHE A 181 -3.01 11.36 16.39
N VAL A 182 -4.16 10.96 15.88
CA VAL A 182 -5.38 10.75 16.67
C VAL A 182 -5.99 9.42 16.28
N CYS A 183 -6.38 8.62 17.26
CA CYS A 183 -7.28 7.51 17.06
C CYS A 183 -8.30 7.42 18.20
N ARG A 184 -9.49 6.95 17.87
CA ARG A 184 -10.59 6.77 18.81
C ARG A 184 -11.10 5.34 18.71
N ASN A 185 -11.21 4.69 19.85
CA ASN A 185 -11.69 3.31 19.94
C ASN A 185 -10.88 2.33 19.08
N HIS A 186 -9.55 2.41 19.10
CA HIS A 186 -8.65 1.53 18.34
C HIS A 186 -7.77 0.67 19.24
N PRO A 187 -7.40 -0.54 18.80
CA PRO A 187 -6.33 -1.31 19.45
C PRO A 187 -5.00 -0.57 19.28
N LEU A 188 -4.04 -0.84 20.16
CA LEU A 188 -2.72 -0.20 20.12
C LEU A 188 -1.95 -0.51 18.82
N ALA A 189 -2.26 -1.61 18.18
CA ALA A 189 -1.74 -1.94 16.84
C ALA A 189 -1.96 -0.83 15.80
N THR A 190 -3.00 0.01 15.93
CA THR A 190 -3.20 1.16 15.04
C THR A 190 -2.11 2.22 15.23
N LEU A 191 -1.67 2.46 16.47
CA LEU A 191 -0.51 3.31 16.74
C LEU A 191 0.78 2.64 16.25
N ALA A 192 0.97 1.35 16.51
CA ALA A 192 2.16 0.62 16.04
C ALA A 192 2.30 0.70 14.51
N ASN A 193 1.22 0.52 13.75
CA ASN A 193 1.22 0.65 12.29
C ASN A 193 1.54 2.09 11.82
N PHE A 194 1.08 3.11 12.54
CA PHE A 194 1.46 4.49 12.26
C PHE A 194 2.97 4.71 12.48
N LEU A 195 3.49 4.22 13.60
CA LEU A 195 4.91 4.31 13.95
C LEU A 195 5.79 3.52 12.97
N GLU A 196 5.37 2.32 12.55
CA GLU A 196 6.05 1.51 11.53
C GLU A 196 6.27 2.31 10.24
N ARG A 197 5.22 2.95 9.73
CA ARG A 197 5.32 3.80 8.54
C ARG A 197 6.19 5.04 8.76
N ARG A 198 6.10 5.63 9.95
CA ARG A 198 6.85 6.85 10.29
C ARG A 198 8.34 6.60 10.45
N PHE A 199 8.72 5.53 11.13
CA PHE A 199 10.12 5.16 11.37
C PHE A 199 10.73 4.33 10.25
N GLN A 200 9.91 3.83 9.34
CA GLN A 200 10.34 2.97 8.23
C GLN A 200 11.03 1.68 8.71
N LEU A 201 10.63 1.22 9.86
CA LEU A 201 11.06 -0.02 10.50
C LEU A 201 9.86 -0.76 11.06
N PRO A 202 9.85 -2.09 11.02
CA PRO A 202 8.80 -2.87 11.66
C PRO A 202 8.67 -2.52 13.14
N VAL A 203 7.44 -2.35 13.62
CA VAL A 203 7.14 -2.07 15.03
C VAL A 203 6.41 -3.25 15.63
N LEU A 204 6.95 -3.80 16.72
CA LEU A 204 6.35 -4.90 17.46
C LEU A 204 5.70 -4.36 18.74
N ASP A 205 4.42 -4.65 18.92
CA ASP A 205 3.70 -4.28 20.16
C ASP A 205 4.05 -5.26 21.26
N GLN A 206 4.96 -4.85 22.15
CA GLN A 206 5.40 -5.57 23.35
C GLN A 206 4.83 -4.95 24.63
N THR A 207 3.77 -4.15 24.51
CA THR A 207 3.18 -3.46 25.68
C THR A 207 2.34 -4.37 26.56
N GLY A 208 1.79 -5.45 26.01
CA GLY A 208 0.81 -6.29 26.69
C GLY A 208 -0.57 -5.63 26.88
N LEU A 209 -0.81 -4.49 26.25
CA LEU A 209 -2.02 -3.68 26.40
C LEU A 209 -3.09 -4.14 25.39
N ALA A 210 -3.99 -5.02 25.80
CA ALA A 210 -4.99 -5.66 24.92
C ALA A 210 -6.29 -4.85 24.74
N LYS A 211 -6.46 -3.71 25.39
CA LYS A 211 -7.68 -2.90 25.33
C LYS A 211 -7.72 -2.04 24.05
N ARG A 212 -8.85 -1.39 23.84
CA ARG A 212 -8.99 -0.32 22.86
C ARG A 212 -8.77 1.03 23.54
N TYR A 213 -8.20 1.98 22.81
CA TYR A 213 -7.75 3.25 23.35
C TYR A 213 -8.23 4.42 22.53
N ASP A 214 -8.43 5.55 23.23
CA ASP A 214 -8.53 6.87 22.64
C ASP A 214 -7.16 7.53 22.83
N ILE A 215 -6.47 7.79 21.72
CA ILE A 215 -5.12 8.37 21.71
C ILE A 215 -5.18 9.70 20.96
N GLU A 216 -4.57 10.71 21.55
CA GLU A 216 -4.20 11.94 20.87
C GLU A 216 -2.74 12.24 21.20
N LEU A 217 -1.88 12.21 20.19
CA LEU A 217 -0.45 12.43 20.29
C LEU A 217 -0.08 13.66 19.46
N LYS A 218 0.69 14.58 20.03
CA LYS A 218 1.16 15.80 19.39
C LYS A 218 2.66 15.96 19.60
N TRP A 219 3.36 16.34 18.54
CA TRP A 219 4.80 16.61 18.58
C TRP A 219 5.16 17.78 17.68
N ALA A 220 6.31 18.42 17.93
CA ALA A 220 6.82 19.45 17.06
C ALA A 220 7.40 18.84 15.79
N GLU A 221 6.85 19.21 14.62
CA GLU A 221 7.49 18.95 13.33
C GLU A 221 8.31 20.18 12.94
N GLN A 222 9.52 19.97 12.43
CA GLN A 222 10.34 21.08 11.94
C GLN A 222 9.82 21.56 10.58
N ASP A 223 9.52 20.62 9.69
CA ASP A 223 8.78 20.79 8.44
C ASP A 223 8.33 19.43 7.90
N GLU A 224 7.51 19.41 6.83
CA GLU A 224 7.02 18.17 6.22
C GLU A 224 8.13 17.32 5.57
N GLN A 225 9.25 17.94 5.18
CA GLN A 225 10.36 17.29 4.49
C GLN A 225 11.39 16.71 5.48
N HIS A 226 11.44 17.25 6.71
CA HIS A 226 12.37 16.83 7.75
C HIS A 226 11.63 16.46 9.02
N PRO A 227 10.95 15.30 9.02
CA PRO A 227 10.17 14.85 10.14
C PRO A 227 11.04 14.56 11.37
N SER A 228 10.68 15.15 12.52
CA SER A 228 11.42 14.96 13.77
C SER A 228 11.02 13.65 14.44
N ASN A 229 11.77 12.58 14.16
CA ASN A 229 11.56 11.28 14.83
C ASN A 229 11.87 11.34 16.33
N GLU A 230 12.81 12.19 16.74
CA GLU A 230 13.15 12.35 18.17
C GLU A 230 12.03 13.06 18.94
N ALA A 231 11.45 14.13 18.38
CA ALA A 231 10.30 14.80 19.01
C ALA A 231 9.10 13.84 19.14
N LEU A 232 8.89 12.96 18.17
CA LEU A 232 7.85 11.93 18.26
C LEU A 232 8.16 10.89 19.34
N ARG A 233 9.42 10.43 19.49
CA ARG A 233 9.82 9.51 20.57
C ARG A 233 9.60 10.12 21.95
N GLN A 234 9.97 11.39 22.12
CA GLN A 234 9.76 12.12 23.34
C GLN A 234 8.27 12.27 23.66
N ALA A 235 7.46 12.66 22.68
CA ALA A 235 6.01 12.78 22.83
C ALA A 235 5.34 11.44 23.19
N LEU A 236 5.78 10.32 22.60
CA LEU A 236 5.31 8.98 22.97
C LEU A 236 5.53 8.69 24.45
N LEU A 237 6.71 9.00 24.95
CA LEU A 237 7.05 8.77 26.38
C LEU A 237 6.28 9.71 27.30
N GLU A 238 6.30 11.01 27.03
CA GLU A 238 5.71 12.03 27.90
C GLU A 238 4.18 11.98 27.92
N GLN A 239 3.55 11.77 26.77
CA GLN A 239 2.10 11.85 26.65
C GLN A 239 1.42 10.49 26.83
N LEU A 240 2.03 9.39 26.34
CA LEU A 240 1.42 8.07 26.37
C LEU A 240 2.12 7.08 27.31
N GLY A 241 3.28 7.43 27.87
CA GLY A 241 4.10 6.53 28.67
C GLY A 241 4.69 5.36 27.90
N LEU A 242 4.74 5.48 26.57
CA LEU A 242 5.24 4.44 25.66
C LEU A 242 6.64 4.82 25.14
N LYS A 243 7.46 3.82 24.89
CA LYS A 243 8.79 4.01 24.31
C LYS A 243 9.05 3.03 23.18
N LEU A 244 9.87 3.45 22.21
CA LEU A 244 10.37 2.60 21.14
C LEU A 244 11.81 2.20 21.45
N VAL A 245 12.04 0.91 21.57
CA VAL A 245 13.36 0.32 21.85
C VAL A 245 13.85 -0.41 20.61
N PRO A 246 15.03 -0.07 20.05
CA PRO A 246 15.62 -0.84 18.97
C PRO A 246 15.90 -2.28 19.40
N ASP A 247 15.53 -3.24 18.56
CA ASP A 247 15.77 -4.66 18.74
C ASP A 247 15.95 -5.38 17.40
N ARG A 248 16.22 -6.67 17.45
CA ARG A 248 16.24 -7.57 16.28
C ARG A 248 15.35 -8.77 16.55
N ALA A 249 14.49 -9.06 15.60
CA ALA A 249 13.55 -10.16 15.74
C ALA A 249 13.33 -10.92 14.42
N ALA A 250 13.00 -12.20 14.55
CA ALA A 250 12.53 -12.99 13.43
C ALA A 250 11.08 -12.64 13.13
N ILE A 251 10.84 -11.94 12.05
CA ILE A 251 9.51 -11.47 11.64
C ILE A 251 9.16 -11.91 10.22
N GLU A 252 7.86 -11.97 9.93
CA GLU A 252 7.40 -12.22 8.57
C GLU A 252 7.65 -10.98 7.70
N MET A 253 8.34 -11.20 6.58
CA MET A 253 8.66 -10.20 5.56
C MET A 253 8.13 -10.64 4.20
N LEU A 254 7.66 -9.70 3.40
CA LEU A 254 7.37 -9.90 1.99
C LEU A 254 8.64 -9.72 1.18
N VAL A 255 9.08 -10.75 0.50
CA VAL A 255 10.26 -10.71 -0.36
C VAL A 255 9.82 -10.67 -1.81
N VAL A 256 10.32 -9.67 -2.55
CA VAL A 256 10.02 -9.44 -3.97
C VAL A 256 11.28 -9.67 -4.78
N GLU A 257 11.22 -10.57 -5.74
CA GLU A 257 12.32 -10.92 -6.61
C GLU A 257 11.86 -11.10 -8.07
N LYS A 258 12.80 -11.22 -9.00
CA LYS A 258 12.48 -11.46 -10.40
C LYS A 258 11.96 -12.89 -10.58
N ALA A 259 10.87 -13.06 -11.33
CA ALA A 259 10.44 -14.38 -11.76
C ALA A 259 11.52 -15.01 -12.67
N ARG A 260 11.77 -16.29 -12.51
CA ARG A 260 12.72 -17.06 -13.31
C ARG A 260 12.14 -17.37 -14.69
#